data_19edf9ae28c349b132142c0d514875c4
#
_entry.id   19edf9ae28c349b132142c0d514875c4
#
_cell.length_a   1.000
_cell.length_b   1.000
_cell.length_c   1.000
_cell.angle_alpha   90.00
_cell.angle_beta   90.00
_cell.angle_gamma   90.00
#
_symmetry.space_group_name_H-M   'P 1'
#
loop_
_entity.id
_entity.type
_entity.pdbx_description
1 polymer ?
#
loop_
_entity_poly.entity_id
_entity_poly.type
_entity_poly.pdbx_seq_one_letter_code
_entity_poly.pdbx_strand_id
1 'polypeptide(L)'
;SDVTLDHMRQRTATGTTSVGIGLQRGSVQSTVTRKTTPAQRFDIRTPLAVASVRGTEFDVSVTDGGHTATSVTRGLVAVRTPTHAGTAPGADLLAGEGNTVTGAGTLSQTVKLLPAPDLAALPPVLESTDNTVALAVPAVPQAALYRVRFARDEALVQVVRNANFPTPHFRFDGLPDGPYFVGIRGVDGAGISGVEARAAVTVKVIPAPPPPFYQSPAPGAQVSNPQVLLLCTGVPGVTWFHLQVSRSEDFANPLVDENRLSVCEYTTQPLTPGTWYWRVASISQHANGKTLAGPFAAAQSFTVLPAAPAFVAAGTAGMDNQVHWDGQTGHTYRIQVAQDEAFAQIVADQATQQPTWDFADLAPNTYYLRVQT
;
A
#
# COMPACT_ATOMS: atom_id res chain seq x y z
N SER A 1 -15.37 -12.47 -19.18
CA SER A 1 -15.76 -13.48 -20.20
C SER A 1 -17.26 -13.48 -20.33
N ASP A 2 -17.75 -13.52 -21.56
CA ASP A 2 -19.16 -13.69 -21.89
C ASP A 2 -19.36 -15.13 -22.29
N VAL A 3 -19.95 -15.94 -21.38
CA VAL A 3 -20.07 -17.38 -21.47
C VAL A 3 -21.51 -17.78 -21.25
N THR A 4 -22.06 -18.58 -22.15
CA THR A 4 -23.41 -19.11 -22.06
C THR A 4 -23.38 -20.64 -22.04
N LEU A 5 -24.28 -21.26 -21.29
CA LEU A 5 -24.53 -22.69 -21.39
C LEU A 5 -25.59 -22.90 -22.51
N ASP A 6 -25.15 -23.33 -23.68
CA ASP A 6 -26.06 -23.52 -24.83
C ASP A 6 -27.01 -24.72 -24.65
N HIS A 7 -26.49 -25.83 -24.19
CA HIS A 7 -27.30 -27.02 -23.89
C HIS A 7 -26.57 -28.00 -22.97
N MET A 8 -27.36 -28.71 -22.19
CA MET A 8 -26.96 -29.91 -21.47
C MET A 8 -28.02 -30.97 -21.72
N ARG A 9 -27.69 -32.02 -22.48
CA ARG A 9 -28.64 -33.07 -22.87
C ARG A 9 -28.10 -34.44 -22.49
N GLN A 10 -28.95 -35.25 -21.88
CA GLN A 10 -28.68 -36.65 -21.64
C GLN A 10 -29.74 -37.48 -22.41
N ARG A 11 -29.28 -38.35 -23.27
CA ARG A 11 -30.17 -39.32 -23.93
C ARG A 11 -30.29 -40.55 -23.06
N THR A 12 -31.48 -40.79 -22.50
CA THR A 12 -31.79 -41.91 -21.61
C THR A 12 -31.60 -43.28 -22.26
N ALA A 13 -31.91 -43.40 -23.56
CA ALA A 13 -31.79 -44.67 -24.28
C ALA A 13 -30.34 -45.14 -24.55
N THR A 14 -29.36 -44.23 -24.57
CA THR A 14 -27.96 -44.55 -24.90
C THR A 14 -26.96 -44.09 -23.81
N GLY A 15 -27.43 -43.45 -22.73
CA GLY A 15 -26.58 -42.88 -21.71
C GLY A 15 -25.66 -41.72 -22.20
N THR A 16 -25.90 -41.22 -23.40
CA THR A 16 -25.08 -40.19 -24.06
C THR A 16 -25.30 -38.81 -23.40
N THR A 17 -24.26 -38.19 -22.91
CA THR A 17 -24.33 -36.83 -22.41
C THR A 17 -23.66 -35.88 -23.42
N SER A 18 -24.35 -34.81 -23.80
CA SER A 18 -23.82 -33.73 -24.64
C SER A 18 -23.92 -32.41 -23.88
N VAL A 19 -22.78 -31.70 -23.75
CA VAL A 19 -22.71 -30.38 -23.15
C VAL A 19 -22.16 -29.41 -24.20
N GLY A 20 -22.84 -28.30 -24.40
CA GLY A 20 -22.41 -27.21 -25.28
C GLY A 20 -22.30 -25.92 -24.50
N ILE A 21 -21.15 -25.25 -24.61
CA ILE A 21 -20.87 -23.94 -24.03
C ILE A 21 -20.64 -22.96 -25.17
N GLY A 22 -21.34 -21.83 -25.14
CA GLY A 22 -21.09 -20.68 -26.00
C GLY A 22 -20.09 -19.72 -25.36
N LEU A 23 -19.03 -19.34 -26.05
CA LEU A 23 -18.05 -18.32 -25.63
C LEU A 23 -18.05 -17.20 -26.67
N GLN A 24 -18.59 -16.02 -26.30
CA GLN A 24 -18.63 -14.87 -27.18
C GLN A 24 -17.40 -13.99 -27.01
N ARG A 25 -16.89 -13.87 -25.77
CA ARG A 25 -15.71 -13.02 -25.42
C ARG A 25 -15.00 -13.55 -24.18
N GLY A 26 -13.67 -13.41 -24.15
CA GLY A 26 -12.84 -13.81 -23.02
C GLY A 26 -12.30 -15.23 -23.16
N SER A 27 -12.16 -15.98 -22.08
CA SER A 27 -11.60 -17.33 -22.11
C SER A 27 -12.31 -18.31 -21.19
N VAL A 28 -12.32 -19.58 -21.60
CA VAL A 28 -12.83 -20.72 -20.82
C VAL A 28 -11.74 -21.77 -20.76
N GLN A 29 -11.31 -22.10 -19.56
CA GLN A 29 -10.49 -23.28 -19.30
C GLN A 29 -11.40 -24.42 -18.87
N SER A 30 -11.21 -25.58 -19.45
CA SER A 30 -12.04 -26.78 -19.20
C SER A 30 -11.19 -28.00 -18.91
N THR A 31 -11.58 -28.72 -17.85
CA THR A 31 -11.06 -30.06 -17.56
C THR A 31 -12.20 -31.04 -17.69
N VAL A 32 -12.18 -31.82 -18.76
CA VAL A 32 -13.19 -32.84 -19.04
C VAL A 32 -12.66 -34.23 -18.70
N THR A 33 -13.24 -34.85 -17.67
CA THR A 33 -12.85 -36.21 -17.26
C THR A 33 -13.32 -37.23 -18.29
N ARG A 34 -12.40 -38.07 -18.76
CA ARG A 34 -12.73 -39.16 -19.69
C ARG A 34 -13.60 -40.20 -18.99
N LYS A 35 -14.86 -40.34 -19.41
CA LYS A 35 -15.72 -41.44 -18.97
C LYS A 35 -15.61 -42.62 -19.96
N THR A 36 -15.76 -43.81 -19.45
CA THR A 36 -15.62 -45.07 -20.19
C THR A 36 -16.74 -45.33 -21.23
N THR A 37 -17.83 -44.60 -21.17
CA THR A 37 -18.95 -44.72 -22.11
C THR A 37 -18.69 -43.97 -23.43
N PRO A 38 -18.95 -44.57 -24.59
CA PRO A 38 -18.53 -44.06 -25.91
C PRO A 38 -19.14 -42.75 -26.38
N ALA A 39 -20.12 -42.22 -25.68
CA ALA A 39 -21.04 -41.21 -26.22
C ALA A 39 -21.08 -39.88 -25.45
N GLN A 40 -19.98 -39.46 -24.83
CA GLN A 40 -19.92 -38.15 -24.20
C GLN A 40 -19.28 -37.13 -25.14
N ARG A 41 -20.01 -36.07 -25.48
CA ARG A 41 -19.54 -34.97 -26.30
C ARG A 41 -19.55 -33.68 -25.47
N PHE A 42 -18.45 -32.95 -25.50
CA PHE A 42 -18.33 -31.64 -24.91
C PHE A 42 -17.82 -30.67 -25.99
N ASP A 43 -18.60 -29.65 -26.29
CA ASP A 43 -18.28 -28.65 -27.32
C ASP A 43 -18.19 -27.25 -26.69
N ILE A 44 -17.13 -26.50 -27.02
CA ILE A 44 -17.09 -25.05 -26.82
C ILE A 44 -17.28 -24.40 -28.18
N ARG A 45 -18.28 -23.57 -28.31
CA ARG A 45 -18.62 -22.81 -29.52
C ARG A 45 -18.24 -21.36 -29.36
N THR A 46 -17.47 -20.87 -30.29
CA THR A 46 -17.14 -19.46 -30.45
C THR A 46 -17.77 -18.93 -31.75
N PRO A 47 -17.74 -17.61 -32.00
CA PRO A 47 -18.20 -17.10 -33.30
C PRO A 47 -17.48 -17.70 -34.51
N LEU A 48 -16.23 -18.17 -34.36
CA LEU A 48 -15.38 -18.61 -35.46
C LEU A 48 -15.03 -20.12 -35.44
N ALA A 49 -15.26 -20.81 -34.32
CA ALA A 49 -14.83 -22.19 -34.18
C ALA A 49 -15.73 -22.99 -33.24
N VAL A 50 -15.68 -24.34 -33.43
CA VAL A 50 -16.19 -25.30 -32.47
C VAL A 50 -15.04 -26.20 -32.05
N ALA A 51 -14.72 -26.17 -30.75
CA ALA A 51 -13.76 -27.07 -30.13
C ALA A 51 -14.50 -28.26 -29.49
N SER A 52 -14.32 -29.43 -30.04
CA SER A 52 -14.96 -30.67 -29.59
C SER A 52 -13.95 -31.56 -28.89
N VAL A 53 -14.32 -32.09 -27.72
CA VAL A 53 -13.37 -32.81 -26.86
C VAL A 53 -13.93 -34.08 -26.26
N ARG A 54 -13.00 -34.99 -25.88
CA ARG A 54 -13.30 -36.20 -25.16
C ARG A 54 -12.22 -36.53 -24.13
N GLY A 55 -12.38 -36.00 -22.93
CA GLY A 55 -11.42 -36.25 -21.83
C GLY A 55 -10.13 -35.47 -21.97
N THR A 56 -10.21 -34.15 -21.93
CA THR A 56 -9.11 -33.23 -22.21
C THR A 56 -9.04 -32.10 -21.18
N GLU A 57 -7.84 -31.53 -21.02
CA GLU A 57 -7.62 -30.25 -20.36
C GLU A 57 -7.16 -29.25 -21.43
N PHE A 58 -7.93 -28.19 -21.62
CA PHE A 58 -7.74 -27.24 -22.71
C PHE A 58 -8.30 -25.86 -22.37
N ASP A 59 -7.85 -24.86 -23.09
CA ASP A 59 -8.31 -23.47 -22.99
C ASP A 59 -8.80 -23.02 -24.37
N VAL A 60 -9.93 -22.31 -24.40
CA VAL A 60 -10.43 -21.61 -25.57
C VAL A 60 -10.61 -20.16 -25.22
N SER A 61 -10.05 -19.26 -26.01
CA SER A 61 -10.18 -17.83 -25.84
C SER A 61 -10.67 -17.15 -27.11
N VAL A 62 -11.50 -16.12 -26.94
CA VAL A 62 -11.85 -15.14 -27.98
C VAL A 62 -11.09 -13.86 -27.66
N THR A 63 -10.10 -13.53 -28.50
CA THR A 63 -9.26 -12.35 -28.36
C THR A 63 -10.04 -11.07 -28.64
N ASP A 64 -9.51 -9.92 -28.26
CA ASP A 64 -10.14 -8.62 -28.55
C ASP A 64 -10.24 -8.34 -30.07
N GLY A 65 -9.36 -8.94 -30.88
CA GLY A 65 -9.46 -8.95 -32.34
C GLY A 65 -10.52 -9.90 -32.91
N GLY A 66 -11.32 -10.56 -32.06
CA GLY A 66 -12.36 -11.49 -32.45
C GLY A 66 -11.86 -12.87 -32.94
N HIS A 67 -10.56 -13.15 -32.80
CA HIS A 67 -9.98 -14.44 -33.17
C HIS A 67 -10.24 -15.46 -32.06
N THR A 68 -10.44 -16.72 -32.44
CA THR A 68 -10.52 -17.84 -31.50
C THR A 68 -9.15 -18.49 -31.38
N ALA A 69 -8.59 -18.56 -30.17
CA ALA A 69 -7.37 -19.30 -29.88
C ALA A 69 -7.72 -20.53 -29.04
N THR A 70 -7.12 -21.67 -29.39
CA THR A 70 -7.31 -22.96 -28.69
C THR A 70 -5.94 -23.48 -28.28
N SER A 71 -5.80 -23.93 -27.02
CA SER A 71 -4.60 -24.59 -26.50
C SER A 71 -4.95 -25.85 -25.73
N VAL A 72 -4.16 -26.92 -25.88
CA VAL A 72 -4.41 -28.24 -25.29
C VAL A 72 -3.26 -28.60 -24.37
N THR A 73 -3.54 -28.74 -23.08
CA THR A 73 -2.53 -29.20 -22.10
C THR A 73 -2.56 -30.71 -21.89
N ARG A 74 -3.73 -31.35 -22.09
CA ARG A 74 -3.84 -32.80 -21.99
C ARG A 74 -4.95 -33.34 -22.91
N GLY A 75 -4.68 -34.46 -23.61
CA GLY A 75 -5.66 -35.13 -24.46
C GLY A 75 -5.64 -34.64 -25.89
N LEU A 76 -6.80 -34.61 -26.55
CA LEU A 76 -6.98 -34.24 -27.96
C LEU A 76 -8.23 -33.37 -28.11
N VAL A 77 -8.10 -32.25 -28.83
CA VAL A 77 -9.19 -31.33 -29.17
C VAL A 77 -9.33 -31.24 -30.68
N ALA A 78 -10.52 -31.54 -31.18
CA ALA A 78 -10.86 -31.30 -32.57
C ALA A 78 -11.43 -29.90 -32.75
N VAL A 79 -10.66 -29.01 -33.40
CA VAL A 79 -11.08 -27.65 -33.76
C VAL A 79 -11.64 -27.65 -35.17
N ARG A 80 -12.87 -27.16 -35.36
CA ARG A 80 -13.54 -27.07 -36.65
C ARG A 80 -14.08 -25.66 -36.84
N THR A 81 -14.01 -25.16 -38.09
CA THR A 81 -14.63 -23.87 -38.43
C THR A 81 -16.09 -24.11 -38.85
N PRO A 82 -17.03 -23.22 -38.52
CA PRO A 82 -18.41 -23.34 -38.99
C PRO A 82 -18.43 -23.10 -40.52
N THR A 83 -18.88 -24.08 -41.28
CA THR A 83 -19.14 -23.94 -42.71
C THR A 83 -20.58 -24.32 -43.01
N HIS A 84 -21.18 -23.60 -43.98
CA HIS A 84 -22.58 -23.84 -44.40
C HIS A 84 -22.71 -24.93 -45.48
N ALA A 85 -21.59 -25.38 -46.05
CA ALA A 85 -21.58 -26.44 -47.06
C ALA A 85 -20.23 -27.17 -47.12
N GLY A 86 -20.26 -28.49 -47.04
CA GLY A 86 -19.08 -29.32 -47.22
C GLY A 86 -18.32 -29.70 -45.92
N THR A 87 -17.15 -30.31 -46.09
CA THR A 87 -16.28 -30.71 -44.99
C THR A 87 -15.64 -29.48 -44.40
N ALA A 88 -15.98 -29.14 -43.17
CA ALA A 88 -15.41 -27.98 -42.46
C ALA A 88 -13.89 -28.12 -42.32
N PRO A 89 -13.08 -27.11 -42.67
CA PRO A 89 -11.67 -27.13 -42.34
C PRO A 89 -11.46 -27.32 -40.84
N GLY A 90 -10.46 -28.09 -40.47
CA GLY A 90 -10.22 -28.33 -39.05
C GLY A 90 -8.85 -28.92 -38.79
N ALA A 91 -8.46 -28.87 -37.52
CA ALA A 91 -7.25 -29.49 -37.01
C ALA A 91 -7.55 -30.26 -35.73
N ASP A 92 -6.84 -31.34 -35.56
CA ASP A 92 -6.84 -32.11 -34.32
C ASP A 92 -5.57 -31.71 -33.55
N LEU A 93 -5.75 -31.06 -32.39
CA LEU A 93 -4.67 -30.58 -31.53
C LEU A 93 -4.36 -31.61 -30.46
N LEU A 94 -3.11 -31.97 -30.36
CA LEU A 94 -2.57 -32.84 -29.31
C LEU A 94 -2.14 -32.05 -28.07
N ALA A 95 -1.89 -32.74 -26.98
CA ALA A 95 -1.30 -32.14 -25.80
C ALA A 95 -0.01 -31.40 -26.13
N GLY A 96 0.14 -30.15 -25.65
CA GLY A 96 1.25 -29.27 -25.94
C GLY A 96 1.11 -28.45 -27.22
N GLU A 97 -0.06 -28.47 -27.85
CA GLU A 97 -0.33 -27.79 -29.13
C GLU A 97 -1.46 -26.76 -29.01
N GLY A 98 -1.41 -25.79 -29.89
CA GLY A 98 -2.45 -24.76 -30.03
C GLY A 98 -2.55 -24.23 -31.45
N ASN A 99 -3.68 -23.59 -31.74
CA ASN A 99 -3.92 -22.89 -33.01
C ASN A 99 -4.88 -21.70 -32.83
N THR A 100 -5.05 -20.94 -33.90
CA THR A 100 -6.04 -19.85 -33.95
C THR A 100 -6.96 -20.02 -35.16
N VAL A 101 -8.19 -19.48 -35.03
CA VAL A 101 -9.13 -19.30 -36.15
C VAL A 101 -9.42 -17.82 -36.26
N THR A 102 -9.15 -17.24 -37.43
CA THR A 102 -9.34 -15.81 -37.70
C THR A 102 -10.71 -15.51 -38.32
N GLY A 103 -11.08 -14.21 -38.45
CA GLY A 103 -12.40 -13.74 -38.88
C GLY A 103 -12.87 -14.26 -40.26
N ALA A 104 -11.95 -14.69 -41.11
CA ALA A 104 -12.28 -15.32 -42.39
C ALA A 104 -12.54 -16.84 -42.28
N GLY A 105 -12.60 -17.40 -41.07
CA GLY A 105 -12.66 -18.85 -40.85
C GLY A 105 -11.35 -19.57 -41.17
N THR A 106 -10.25 -18.81 -41.31
CA THR A 106 -8.93 -19.37 -41.61
C THR A 106 -8.29 -19.95 -40.35
N LEU A 107 -7.94 -21.22 -40.45
CA LEU A 107 -7.24 -21.94 -39.40
C LEU A 107 -5.74 -21.73 -39.54
N SER A 108 -5.06 -21.31 -38.46
CA SER A 108 -3.60 -21.20 -38.45
C SER A 108 -2.92 -22.57 -38.46
N GLN A 109 -1.63 -22.60 -38.74
CA GLN A 109 -0.82 -23.79 -38.46
C GLN A 109 -0.84 -24.09 -36.94
N THR A 110 -0.73 -25.38 -36.62
CA THR A 110 -0.57 -25.84 -35.25
C THR A 110 0.83 -25.41 -34.74
N VAL A 111 0.87 -24.82 -33.57
CA VAL A 111 2.10 -24.39 -32.89
C VAL A 111 2.25 -25.09 -31.55
N LYS A 112 3.48 -25.17 -31.05
CA LYS A 112 3.73 -25.64 -29.68
C LYS A 112 3.39 -24.55 -28.67
N LEU A 113 2.82 -24.97 -27.54
CA LEU A 113 2.50 -24.04 -26.45
C LEU A 113 3.78 -23.46 -25.84
N LEU A 114 3.70 -22.22 -25.36
CA LEU A 114 4.75 -21.63 -24.53
C LEU A 114 5.03 -22.49 -23.30
N PRO A 115 6.30 -22.59 -22.86
CA PRO A 115 6.65 -23.35 -21.66
C PRO A 115 6.00 -22.75 -20.42
N ALA A 116 5.88 -23.56 -19.39
CA ALA A 116 5.45 -23.09 -18.07
C ALA A 116 6.45 -22.07 -17.50
N PRO A 117 6.01 -20.98 -16.87
CA PRO A 117 6.88 -20.09 -16.12
C PRO A 117 7.64 -20.84 -15.03
N ASP A 118 8.90 -20.44 -14.79
CA ASP A 118 9.67 -20.98 -13.67
C ASP A 118 9.21 -20.31 -12.35
N LEU A 119 8.75 -21.12 -11.41
CA LEU A 119 8.32 -20.67 -10.07
C LEU A 119 9.31 -21.04 -8.96
N ALA A 120 10.50 -21.55 -9.27
CA ALA A 120 11.45 -22.02 -8.26
C ALA A 120 11.91 -20.90 -7.31
N ALA A 121 11.97 -19.66 -7.81
CA ALA A 121 12.34 -18.49 -7.02
C ALA A 121 11.13 -17.81 -6.31
N LEU A 122 9.91 -18.33 -6.47
CA LEU A 122 8.74 -17.76 -5.83
C LEU A 122 8.78 -18.04 -4.32
N PRO A 123 8.73 -17.01 -3.45
CA PRO A 123 8.76 -17.22 -2.02
C PRO A 123 7.48 -17.94 -1.55
N PRO A 124 7.57 -18.88 -0.61
CA PRO A 124 6.41 -19.59 -0.09
C PRO A 124 5.46 -18.69 0.71
N VAL A 125 5.96 -17.56 1.20
CA VAL A 125 5.18 -16.51 1.87
C VAL A 125 5.24 -15.24 1.06
N LEU A 126 4.07 -14.77 0.64
CA LEU A 126 3.89 -13.49 -0.06
C LEU A 126 3.38 -12.46 0.94
N GLU A 127 4.22 -11.48 1.27
CA GLU A 127 3.84 -10.40 2.18
C GLU A 127 2.95 -9.39 1.45
N SER A 128 1.79 -9.08 2.05
CA SER A 128 0.88 -8.03 1.60
C SER A 128 1.09 -6.80 2.46
N THR A 129 1.74 -5.79 1.90
CA THR A 129 1.88 -4.46 2.49
C THR A 129 0.93 -3.52 1.76
N ASP A 130 0.31 -2.59 2.45
CA ASP A 130 -0.66 -1.64 1.87
C ASP A 130 -1.78 -2.36 1.08
N ASN A 131 -2.23 -3.50 1.61
CA ASN A 131 -3.25 -4.35 0.96
C ASN A 131 -2.85 -4.89 -0.43
N THR A 132 -1.56 -4.84 -0.80
CA THR A 132 -1.03 -5.27 -2.10
C THR A 132 -0.06 -6.43 -1.96
N VAL A 133 -0.26 -7.48 -2.76
CA VAL A 133 0.70 -8.58 -2.95
C VAL A 133 1.42 -8.38 -4.27
N ALA A 134 2.76 -8.39 -4.22
CA ALA A 134 3.60 -8.31 -5.41
C ALA A 134 4.42 -9.60 -5.57
N LEU A 135 4.47 -10.13 -6.79
CA LEU A 135 5.29 -11.27 -7.15
C LEU A 135 5.82 -11.12 -8.58
N ALA A 136 6.92 -11.78 -8.88
CA ALA A 136 7.54 -11.79 -10.19
C ALA A 136 8.06 -13.18 -10.52
N VAL A 137 8.14 -13.48 -11.82
CA VAL A 137 8.74 -14.71 -12.34
C VAL A 137 9.71 -14.37 -13.48
N PRO A 138 10.65 -15.25 -13.83
CA PRO A 138 11.44 -15.09 -15.04
C PRO A 138 10.55 -14.96 -16.27
N ALA A 139 10.97 -14.11 -17.21
CA ALA A 139 10.23 -13.91 -18.45
C ALA A 139 10.17 -15.19 -19.28
N VAL A 140 8.96 -15.54 -19.73
CA VAL A 140 8.76 -16.65 -20.68
C VAL A 140 9.01 -16.13 -22.11
N PRO A 141 9.92 -16.74 -22.87
CA PRO A 141 10.17 -16.31 -24.25
C PRO A 141 8.90 -16.29 -25.08
N GLN A 142 8.71 -15.25 -25.91
CA GLN A 142 7.54 -15.04 -26.80
C GLN A 142 6.20 -14.83 -26.08
N ALA A 143 6.14 -14.73 -24.75
CA ALA A 143 4.94 -14.31 -24.05
C ALA A 143 4.66 -12.83 -24.30
N ALA A 144 3.47 -12.52 -24.80
CA ALA A 144 2.97 -11.15 -24.97
C ALA A 144 2.25 -10.65 -23.74
N LEU A 145 1.67 -11.58 -22.95
CA LEU A 145 1.07 -11.28 -21.65
C LEU A 145 1.13 -12.52 -20.75
N TYR A 146 0.86 -12.30 -19.47
CA TYR A 146 0.76 -13.34 -18.45
C TYR A 146 -0.64 -13.35 -17.86
N ARG A 147 -1.20 -14.54 -17.71
CA ARG A 147 -2.45 -14.77 -16.99
C ARG A 147 -2.14 -15.37 -15.63
N VAL A 148 -2.54 -14.67 -14.57
CA VAL A 148 -2.25 -15.07 -13.19
C VAL A 148 -3.55 -15.22 -12.42
N ARG A 149 -3.67 -16.27 -11.62
CA ARG A 149 -4.82 -16.52 -10.76
C ARG A 149 -4.41 -17.07 -9.40
N PHE A 150 -5.12 -16.63 -8.38
CA PHE A 150 -5.06 -17.15 -7.02
C PHE A 150 -6.33 -17.93 -6.73
N ALA A 151 -6.19 -19.14 -6.19
CA ALA A 151 -7.30 -20.01 -5.83
C ALA A 151 -7.13 -20.62 -4.44
N ARG A 152 -8.21 -21.14 -3.89
CA ARG A 152 -8.19 -21.84 -2.60
C ARG A 152 -7.86 -23.33 -2.71
N ASP A 153 -7.82 -23.87 -3.92
CA ASP A 153 -7.57 -25.28 -4.22
C ASP A 153 -6.46 -25.44 -5.26
N GLU A 154 -5.73 -26.56 -5.21
CA GLU A 154 -4.64 -26.89 -6.11
C GLU A 154 -5.07 -27.01 -7.58
N ALA A 155 -6.30 -27.46 -7.82
CA ALA A 155 -6.88 -27.57 -9.15
C ALA A 155 -7.21 -26.18 -9.77
N LEU A 156 -7.09 -25.11 -8.99
CA LEU A 156 -7.40 -23.72 -9.37
C LEU A 156 -8.85 -23.53 -9.85
N VAL A 157 -9.79 -24.24 -9.24
CA VAL A 157 -11.23 -24.13 -9.53
C VAL A 157 -11.88 -23.04 -8.69
N GLN A 158 -11.51 -22.94 -7.41
CA GLN A 158 -12.02 -21.93 -6.49
C GLN A 158 -11.20 -20.64 -6.59
N VAL A 159 -11.29 -19.99 -7.77
CA VAL A 159 -10.53 -18.77 -8.06
C VAL A 159 -11.03 -17.59 -7.22
N VAL A 160 -10.12 -16.98 -6.46
CA VAL A 160 -10.37 -15.77 -5.62
C VAL A 160 -10.04 -14.50 -6.39
N ARG A 161 -8.91 -14.50 -7.12
CA ARG A 161 -8.46 -13.38 -7.96
C ARG A 161 -7.84 -13.90 -9.25
N ASN A 162 -8.07 -13.20 -10.33
CA ASN A 162 -7.38 -13.41 -11.60
C ASN A 162 -7.15 -12.08 -12.31
N ALA A 163 -6.02 -11.98 -13.01
CA ALA A 163 -5.69 -10.81 -13.81
C ALA A 163 -4.71 -11.16 -14.94
N ASN A 164 -4.66 -10.30 -15.95
CA ASN A 164 -3.71 -10.34 -17.04
C ASN A 164 -2.68 -9.22 -16.87
N PHE A 165 -1.42 -9.52 -17.16
CA PHE A 165 -0.29 -8.60 -17.02
C PHE A 165 0.57 -8.60 -18.28
N PRO A 166 1.01 -7.42 -18.77
CA PRO A 166 1.88 -7.34 -19.94
C PRO A 166 3.34 -7.71 -19.65
N THR A 167 3.71 -7.84 -18.38
CA THR A 167 5.06 -8.13 -17.92
C THR A 167 5.05 -9.25 -16.89
N PRO A 168 6.19 -9.91 -16.60
CA PRO A 168 6.28 -10.95 -15.57
C PRO A 168 6.35 -10.39 -14.13
N HIS A 169 5.80 -9.21 -13.90
CA HIS A 169 5.65 -8.56 -12.60
C HIS A 169 4.17 -8.37 -12.31
N PHE A 170 3.71 -8.94 -11.21
CA PHE A 170 2.29 -9.02 -10.91
C PHE A 170 1.98 -8.32 -9.59
N ARG A 171 0.86 -7.58 -9.56
CA ARG A 171 0.34 -6.93 -8.36
C ARG A 171 -1.14 -7.24 -8.20
N PHE A 172 -1.51 -7.65 -7.00
CA PHE A 172 -2.89 -7.95 -6.64
C PHE A 172 -3.26 -7.22 -5.36
N ASP A 173 -4.36 -6.50 -5.40
CA ASP A 173 -4.91 -5.82 -4.25
C ASP A 173 -5.99 -6.68 -3.58
N GLY A 174 -6.12 -6.55 -2.25
CA GLY A 174 -7.21 -7.15 -1.49
C GLY A 174 -7.20 -8.67 -1.43
N LEU A 175 -6.02 -9.32 -1.43
CA LEU A 175 -5.91 -10.74 -1.11
C LEU A 175 -5.88 -10.90 0.42
N PRO A 176 -6.89 -11.53 1.03
CA PRO A 176 -6.91 -11.81 2.46
C PRO A 176 -5.77 -12.73 2.90
N ASP A 177 -5.43 -12.65 4.17
CA ASP A 177 -4.46 -13.55 4.82
C ASP A 177 -4.86 -15.02 4.65
N GLY A 178 -3.87 -15.89 4.47
CA GLY A 178 -4.08 -17.33 4.40
C GLY A 178 -3.44 -18.05 3.22
N PRO A 179 -3.68 -19.38 3.11
CA PRO A 179 -3.11 -20.23 2.08
C PRO A 179 -3.82 -20.06 0.74
N TYR A 180 -3.04 -20.12 -0.34
CA TYR A 180 -3.50 -20.08 -1.73
C TYR A 180 -2.66 -21.00 -2.61
N PHE A 181 -3.22 -21.31 -3.77
CA PHE A 181 -2.50 -21.81 -4.92
C PHE A 181 -2.47 -20.71 -5.98
N VAL A 182 -1.29 -20.39 -6.49
CA VAL A 182 -1.10 -19.47 -7.60
C VAL A 182 -0.86 -20.25 -8.88
N GLY A 183 -1.60 -19.90 -9.94
CA GLY A 183 -1.38 -20.40 -11.29
C GLY A 183 -0.91 -19.27 -12.20
N ILE A 184 0.18 -19.51 -12.94
CA ILE A 184 0.77 -18.52 -13.85
C ILE A 184 1.03 -19.19 -15.20
N ARG A 185 0.63 -18.53 -16.29
CA ARG A 185 0.94 -18.95 -17.67
C ARG A 185 1.26 -17.75 -18.55
N GLY A 186 2.16 -17.94 -19.50
CA GLY A 186 2.34 -17.00 -20.60
C GLY A 186 1.25 -17.17 -21.65
N VAL A 187 0.92 -16.12 -22.38
CA VAL A 187 0.05 -16.14 -23.57
C VAL A 187 0.83 -15.46 -24.68
N ASP A 188 0.86 -16.06 -25.85
CA ASP A 188 1.57 -15.51 -27.00
C ASP A 188 0.82 -14.35 -27.69
N GLY A 189 1.45 -13.73 -28.69
CA GLY A 189 0.85 -12.63 -29.45
C GLY A 189 -0.41 -13.00 -30.26
N ALA A 190 -0.66 -14.29 -30.48
CA ALA A 190 -1.86 -14.80 -31.14
C ALA A 190 -3.00 -15.13 -30.15
N GLY A 191 -2.75 -15.00 -28.85
CA GLY A 191 -3.72 -15.28 -27.78
C GLY A 191 -3.76 -16.77 -27.35
N ILE A 192 -2.80 -17.58 -27.81
CA ILE A 192 -2.68 -18.98 -27.42
C ILE A 192 -2.07 -19.07 -26.02
N SER A 193 -2.79 -19.69 -25.08
CA SER A 193 -2.35 -19.91 -23.72
C SER A 193 -1.24 -20.96 -23.65
N GLY A 194 -0.14 -20.66 -22.98
CA GLY A 194 0.94 -21.61 -22.68
C GLY A 194 0.59 -22.56 -21.54
N VAL A 195 1.56 -23.40 -21.19
CA VAL A 195 1.48 -24.32 -20.06
C VAL A 195 1.45 -23.54 -18.75
N GLU A 196 0.55 -23.92 -17.82
CA GLU A 196 0.42 -23.28 -16.53
C GLU A 196 1.37 -23.89 -15.50
N ALA A 197 2.16 -23.04 -14.84
CA ALA A 197 2.87 -23.41 -13.63
C ALA A 197 2.00 -23.14 -12.40
N ARG A 198 2.12 -23.98 -11.36
CA ARG A 198 1.35 -23.87 -10.12
C ARG A 198 2.27 -23.95 -8.91
N ALA A 199 2.00 -23.15 -7.89
CA ALA A 199 2.70 -23.21 -6.62
C ALA A 199 1.73 -22.95 -5.46
N ALA A 200 1.99 -23.61 -4.32
CA ALA A 200 1.34 -23.28 -3.07
C ALA A 200 2.06 -22.08 -2.44
N VAL A 201 1.31 -21.09 -2.00
CA VAL A 201 1.82 -19.88 -1.35
C VAL A 201 0.93 -19.49 -0.17
N THR A 202 1.49 -18.79 0.80
CA THR A 202 0.71 -18.18 1.88
C THR A 202 0.79 -16.67 1.73
N VAL A 203 -0.34 -16.00 1.64
CA VAL A 203 -0.41 -14.54 1.74
C VAL A 203 -0.42 -14.18 3.21
N LYS A 204 0.49 -13.29 3.62
CA LYS A 204 0.58 -12.74 4.98
C LYS A 204 0.38 -11.23 4.92
N VAL A 205 -0.76 -10.77 5.43
CA VAL A 205 -1.04 -9.33 5.53
C VAL A 205 -0.22 -8.74 6.67
N ILE A 206 0.56 -7.73 6.36
CA ILE A 206 1.38 -7.00 7.34
C ILE A 206 0.76 -5.63 7.51
N PRO A 207 0.10 -5.37 8.65
CA PRO A 207 -0.50 -4.07 8.92
C PRO A 207 0.61 -3.02 9.12
N ALA A 208 0.32 -1.79 8.70
CA ALA A 208 1.18 -0.67 9.03
C ALA A 208 1.28 -0.49 10.55
N PRO A 209 2.46 -0.16 11.10
CA PRO A 209 2.61 0.03 12.53
C PRO A 209 1.74 1.20 13.00
N PRO A 210 1.10 1.10 14.19
CA PRO A 210 0.32 2.20 14.74
C PRO A 210 1.23 3.38 15.11
N PRO A 211 0.70 4.62 15.12
CA PRO A 211 1.45 5.77 15.61
C PRO A 211 1.68 5.63 17.14
N PRO A 212 2.78 6.21 17.68
CA PRO A 212 3.02 6.25 19.11
C PRO A 212 2.08 7.24 19.81
N PHE A 213 1.97 7.12 21.13
CA PHE A 213 1.30 8.13 21.96
C PHE A 213 2.28 9.22 22.41
N TYR A 214 1.82 10.45 22.39
CA TYR A 214 2.60 11.59 22.89
C TYR A 214 2.75 11.55 24.43
N GLN A 215 3.92 11.95 24.92
CA GLN A 215 4.21 12.06 26.36
C GLN A 215 4.54 13.48 26.75
N SER A 216 5.37 14.18 25.97
CA SER A 216 5.78 15.57 26.25
C SER A 216 6.11 16.29 24.93
N PRO A 217 5.81 17.60 24.85
CA PRO A 217 4.96 18.38 25.76
C PRO A 217 3.50 17.93 25.70
N ALA A 218 2.71 18.28 26.73
CA ALA A 218 1.26 18.05 26.70
C ALA A 218 0.59 18.92 25.61
N PRO A 219 -0.59 18.52 25.10
CA PRO A 219 -1.32 19.31 24.09
C PRO A 219 -1.57 20.75 24.54
N GLY A 220 -1.14 21.72 23.74
CA GLY A 220 -1.29 23.14 24.05
C GLY A 220 -0.39 23.66 25.18
N ALA A 221 0.59 22.89 25.62
CA ALA A 221 1.50 23.30 26.69
C ALA A 221 2.23 24.59 26.33
N GLN A 222 2.46 25.41 27.34
CA GLN A 222 3.34 26.57 27.27
C GLN A 222 4.70 26.19 27.83
N VAL A 223 5.77 26.41 27.06
CA VAL A 223 7.14 26.08 27.44
C VAL A 223 8.02 27.33 27.40
N SER A 224 8.77 27.58 28.48
CA SER A 224 9.69 28.70 28.58
C SER A 224 11.08 28.38 28.02
N ASN A 225 11.46 27.09 27.97
CA ASN A 225 12.72 26.70 27.35
C ASN A 225 12.54 26.63 25.82
N PRO A 226 13.30 27.41 25.02
CA PRO A 226 13.22 27.36 23.58
C PRO A 226 13.72 26.04 22.98
N GLN A 227 14.54 25.26 23.68
CA GLN A 227 14.91 23.90 23.34
C GLN A 227 13.88 22.93 23.95
N VAL A 228 12.99 22.40 23.14
CA VAL A 228 11.86 21.61 23.60
C VAL A 228 12.17 20.13 23.44
N LEU A 229 12.01 19.37 24.53
CA LEU A 229 12.10 17.92 24.52
C LEU A 229 10.76 17.32 24.09
N LEU A 230 10.75 16.66 22.93
CA LEU A 230 9.62 15.94 22.37
C LEU A 230 9.76 14.46 22.71
N LEU A 231 8.76 13.91 23.40
CA LEU A 231 8.75 12.51 23.84
C LEU A 231 7.47 11.82 23.42
N CYS A 232 7.60 10.58 23.00
CA CYS A 232 6.46 9.69 22.79
C CYS A 232 6.76 8.25 23.24
N THR A 233 5.73 7.41 23.25
CA THR A 233 5.87 6.02 23.69
C THR A 233 6.62 5.18 22.67
N GLY A 234 7.34 4.15 23.14
CA GLY A 234 7.79 3.07 22.28
C GLY A 234 6.61 2.30 21.70
N VAL A 235 6.77 1.76 20.49
CA VAL A 235 5.78 0.91 19.83
C VAL A 235 6.45 -0.44 19.52
N PRO A 236 5.89 -1.57 19.96
CA PRO A 236 6.46 -2.89 19.71
C PRO A 236 6.62 -3.19 18.21
N GLY A 237 7.77 -3.74 17.81
CA GLY A 237 8.06 -4.09 16.42
C GLY A 237 8.40 -2.92 15.50
N VAL A 238 8.52 -1.70 16.05
CA VAL A 238 8.97 -0.50 15.33
C VAL A 238 10.48 -0.41 15.37
N THR A 239 11.08 -0.04 14.24
CA THR A 239 12.53 0.10 14.10
C THR A 239 12.94 1.57 14.25
N TRP A 240 12.14 2.49 13.69
CA TRP A 240 12.40 3.94 13.73
C TRP A 240 11.10 4.72 13.90
N PHE A 241 11.28 5.98 14.27
CA PHE A 241 10.20 6.97 14.28
C PHE A 241 10.53 8.08 13.29
N HIS A 242 9.48 8.59 12.63
CA HIS A 242 9.53 9.74 11.76
C HIS A 242 8.85 10.92 12.48
N LEU A 243 9.63 11.90 12.89
CA LEU A 243 9.18 13.07 13.65
C LEU A 243 9.28 14.32 12.78
N GLN A 244 8.25 15.14 12.82
CA GLN A 244 8.20 16.44 12.16
C GLN A 244 7.81 17.53 13.13
N VAL A 245 8.44 18.72 12.99
CA VAL A 245 8.10 19.95 13.73
C VAL A 245 7.89 21.07 12.73
N SER A 246 6.80 21.81 12.86
CA SER A 246 6.43 22.88 11.93
C SER A 246 5.75 24.06 12.61
N ARG A 247 5.77 25.22 11.96
CA ARG A 247 4.93 26.37 12.30
C ARG A 247 3.50 26.22 11.83
N SER A 248 3.26 25.36 10.86
CA SER A 248 1.95 25.13 10.23
C SER A 248 1.48 23.71 10.53
N GLU A 249 0.20 23.55 10.81
CA GLU A 249 -0.45 22.28 11.12
C GLU A 249 -0.47 21.33 9.91
N ASP A 250 -0.38 21.84 8.69
CA ASP A 250 -0.33 21.03 7.46
C ASP A 250 1.03 20.40 7.19
N PHE A 251 2.09 20.85 7.89
CA PHE A 251 3.47 20.39 7.71
C PHE A 251 3.99 20.51 6.27
N ALA A 252 3.53 21.50 5.51
CA ALA A 252 3.99 21.71 4.13
C ALA A 252 5.49 21.98 4.05
N ASN A 253 6.06 22.67 5.06
CA ASN A 253 7.49 22.97 5.17
C ASN A 253 7.93 22.78 6.62
N PRO A 254 8.19 21.57 7.08
CA PRO A 254 8.59 21.32 8.45
C PRO A 254 10.01 21.87 8.71
N LEU A 255 10.21 22.47 9.89
CA LEU A 255 11.54 22.88 10.35
C LEU A 255 12.42 21.68 10.68
N VAL A 256 11.80 20.63 11.24
CA VAL A 256 12.43 19.36 11.54
C VAL A 256 11.67 18.28 10.77
N ASP A 257 12.42 17.44 10.07
CA ASP A 257 11.91 16.26 9.35
C ASP A 257 12.91 15.10 9.55
N GLU A 258 12.81 14.45 10.72
CA GLU A 258 13.72 13.38 11.11
C GLU A 258 13.04 12.03 11.02
N ASN A 259 13.48 11.18 10.07
CA ASN A 259 12.78 9.96 9.71
C ASN A 259 13.45 8.65 10.18
N ARG A 260 14.50 8.75 11.02
CA ARG A 260 15.26 7.59 11.52
C ARG A 260 15.61 7.66 13.01
N LEU A 261 14.73 8.21 13.83
CA LEU A 261 14.92 8.18 15.27
C LEU A 261 14.78 6.75 15.77
N SER A 262 15.81 6.23 16.43
CA SER A 262 15.80 4.87 17.02
C SER A 262 14.97 4.79 18.30
N VAL A 263 14.79 5.90 18.98
CA VAL A 263 13.92 6.11 20.14
C VAL A 263 13.00 7.28 19.86
N CYS A 264 11.81 7.27 20.44
CA CYS A 264 10.86 8.37 20.26
C CYS A 264 11.18 9.53 21.21
N GLU A 265 12.35 10.12 21.02
CA GLU A 265 12.88 11.23 21.78
C GLU A 265 13.64 12.18 20.85
N TYR A 266 13.33 13.48 20.93
CA TYR A 266 14.01 14.49 20.14
C TYR A 266 14.04 15.83 20.89
N THR A 267 15.23 16.40 21.04
CA THR A 267 15.38 17.77 21.55
C THR A 267 15.56 18.73 20.38
N THR A 268 14.68 19.72 20.28
CA THR A 268 14.75 20.69 19.18
C THR A 268 15.96 21.61 19.32
N GLN A 269 16.41 22.20 18.22
CA GLN A 269 17.20 23.43 18.28
C GLN A 269 16.34 24.52 18.90
N PRO A 270 16.93 25.62 19.39
CA PRO A 270 16.16 26.74 19.97
C PRO A 270 15.08 27.23 19.00
N LEU A 271 13.83 27.09 19.41
CA LEU A 271 12.67 27.54 18.67
C LEU A 271 12.34 28.99 18.98
N THR A 272 11.89 29.74 17.97
CA THR A 272 11.40 31.10 18.17
C THR A 272 10.07 31.11 18.93
N PRO A 273 9.74 32.14 19.72
CA PRO A 273 8.47 32.26 20.43
C PRO A 273 7.25 32.12 19.52
N GLY A 274 6.16 31.57 20.06
CA GLY A 274 4.89 31.34 19.38
C GLY A 274 4.55 29.88 19.26
N THR A 275 3.43 29.57 18.55
CA THR A 275 2.89 28.22 18.43
C THR A 275 3.67 27.38 17.42
N TRP A 276 3.93 26.15 17.83
CA TRP A 276 4.56 25.10 17.04
C TRP A 276 3.69 23.85 17.05
N TYR A 277 3.77 23.08 15.96
CA TYR A 277 3.10 21.80 15.78
C TYR A 277 4.13 20.70 15.60
N TRP A 278 3.82 19.51 16.10
CA TRP A 278 4.63 18.33 15.85
C TRP A 278 3.79 17.10 15.67
N ARG A 279 4.33 16.16 14.91
CA ARG A 279 3.70 14.87 14.68
C ARG A 279 4.75 13.78 14.54
N VAL A 280 4.34 12.54 14.78
CA VAL A 280 5.23 11.39 14.71
C VAL A 280 4.53 10.20 14.12
N ALA A 281 5.26 9.41 13.30
CA ALA A 281 4.84 8.15 12.72
C ALA A 281 5.83 7.05 13.13
N SER A 282 5.35 5.82 13.16
CA SER A 282 6.17 4.63 13.41
C SER A 282 6.63 4.02 12.09
N ILE A 283 7.85 3.50 12.02
CA ILE A 283 8.42 2.82 10.85
C ILE A 283 8.94 1.45 11.31
N SER A 284 8.42 0.37 10.71
CA SER A 284 8.94 -0.98 10.88
C SER A 284 9.82 -1.38 9.71
N GLN A 285 10.89 -2.13 9.98
CA GLN A 285 11.70 -2.80 8.96
C GLN A 285 11.50 -4.30 9.06
N HIS A 286 11.20 -4.92 7.91
CA HIS A 286 10.98 -6.36 7.81
C HIS A 286 12.27 -7.09 7.43
N ALA A 287 12.29 -8.41 7.63
CA ALA A 287 13.45 -9.27 7.36
C ALA A 287 13.92 -9.24 5.90
N ASN A 288 13.05 -8.90 4.96
CA ASN A 288 13.36 -8.70 3.54
C ASN A 288 13.98 -7.32 3.22
N GLY A 289 14.26 -6.49 4.24
CA GLY A 289 14.81 -5.15 4.12
C GLY A 289 13.80 -4.07 3.75
N LYS A 290 12.54 -4.41 3.49
CA LYS A 290 11.49 -3.42 3.23
C LYS A 290 11.13 -2.67 4.51
N THR A 291 10.87 -1.38 4.36
CA THR A 291 10.33 -0.52 5.42
C THR A 291 8.86 -0.24 5.18
N LEU A 292 8.06 -0.27 6.24
CA LEU A 292 6.65 0.07 6.22
C LEU A 292 6.42 1.21 7.21
N ALA A 293 6.00 2.36 6.69
CA ALA A 293 5.64 3.52 7.50
C ALA A 293 4.16 3.46 7.87
N GLY A 294 3.87 3.64 9.15
CA GLY A 294 2.53 3.87 9.65
C GLY A 294 2.03 5.30 9.38
N PRO A 295 0.76 5.58 9.67
CA PRO A 295 0.24 6.94 9.61
C PRO A 295 0.91 7.81 10.68
N PHE A 296 1.00 9.12 10.41
CA PHE A 296 1.31 10.07 11.46
C PHE A 296 0.21 10.10 12.52
N ALA A 297 0.60 10.24 13.79
CA ALA A 297 -0.34 10.63 14.83
C ALA A 297 -0.94 12.00 14.52
N ALA A 298 -2.11 12.30 15.07
CA ALA A 298 -2.71 13.62 14.94
C ALA A 298 -1.73 14.69 15.42
N ALA A 299 -1.62 15.80 14.68
CA ALA A 299 -0.72 16.89 15.04
C ALA A 299 -1.04 17.41 16.45
N GLN A 300 0.00 17.69 17.23
CA GLN A 300 -0.08 18.26 18.56
C GLN A 300 0.63 19.60 18.59
N SER A 301 0.05 20.60 19.27
CA SER A 301 0.64 21.93 19.40
C SER A 301 1.24 22.18 20.78
N PHE A 302 2.22 23.06 20.83
CA PHE A 302 2.73 23.70 22.03
C PHE A 302 3.15 25.14 21.70
N THR A 303 3.27 25.98 22.72
CA THR A 303 3.65 27.39 22.55
C THR A 303 4.95 27.66 23.29
N VAL A 304 5.96 28.11 22.55
CA VAL A 304 7.20 28.61 23.14
C VAL A 304 6.97 30.06 23.61
N LEU A 305 7.18 30.30 24.88
CA LEU A 305 7.04 31.65 25.46
C LEU A 305 8.25 32.52 25.09
N PRO A 306 8.07 33.85 25.00
CA PRO A 306 9.20 34.75 24.93
C PRO A 306 10.14 34.58 26.12
N ALA A 307 11.42 34.80 25.91
CA ALA A 307 12.36 34.81 27.02
C ALA A 307 11.94 35.90 28.03
N ALA A 308 11.97 35.54 29.31
CA ALA A 308 11.75 36.54 30.34
C ALA A 308 12.80 37.65 30.23
N PRO A 309 12.41 38.93 30.38
CA PRO A 309 13.36 40.02 30.37
C PRO A 309 14.42 39.84 31.47
N ALA A 310 15.69 39.94 31.10
CA ALA A 310 16.78 39.88 32.07
C ALA A 310 17.04 41.27 32.67
N PHE A 311 17.18 41.35 33.98
CA PHE A 311 17.60 42.58 34.61
C PHE A 311 19.02 42.94 34.18
N VAL A 312 19.20 44.21 33.77
CA VAL A 312 20.53 44.75 33.50
C VAL A 312 21.10 45.20 34.85
N ALA A 313 22.25 44.68 35.24
CA ALA A 313 22.91 45.07 36.48
C ALA A 313 23.18 46.57 36.43
N ALA A 314 22.68 47.31 37.44
CA ALA A 314 23.01 48.70 37.60
C ALA A 314 24.53 48.84 37.83
N GLY A 315 25.20 49.56 36.94
CA GLY A 315 26.61 49.87 37.14
C GLY A 315 26.77 50.69 38.46
N THR A 316 27.88 50.51 39.18
CA THR A 316 28.21 51.13 40.47
C THR A 316 28.40 52.64 40.42
N ALA A 317 27.93 53.30 39.38
CA ALA A 317 28.11 54.73 39.21
C ALA A 317 26.79 55.49 39.15
N GLY A 318 26.30 55.95 40.29
CA GLY A 318 25.22 56.91 40.34
C GLY A 318 23.96 56.44 41.02
N MET A 319 23.41 57.25 41.87
CA MET A 319 22.18 57.14 42.64
C MET A 319 20.93 57.12 41.70
N ASP A 320 20.85 56.17 40.74
CA ASP A 320 19.64 56.01 39.97
C ASP A 320 18.71 55.08 40.75
N ASN A 321 17.62 55.60 41.26
CA ASN A 321 16.55 54.86 41.91
C ASN A 321 15.75 54.04 40.88
N GLN A 322 16.41 53.56 39.85
CA GLN A 322 15.79 52.87 38.76
C GLN A 322 16.36 51.47 38.53
N VAL A 323 15.47 50.57 38.24
CA VAL A 323 15.79 49.23 37.74
C VAL A 323 15.59 49.21 36.22
N HIS A 324 16.56 48.62 35.51
CA HIS A 324 16.51 48.45 34.08
C HIS A 324 16.47 46.94 33.74
N TRP A 325 15.79 46.59 32.67
CA TRP A 325 15.80 45.23 32.11
C TRP A 325 15.98 45.28 30.61
N ASP A 326 16.38 44.13 30.03
CA ASP A 326 16.51 43.99 28.60
C ASP A 326 15.11 43.96 27.97
N GLY A 327 14.73 45.06 27.31
CA GLY A 327 13.38 45.28 26.78
C GLY A 327 13.38 45.53 25.29
N GLN A 328 12.34 45.04 24.64
CA GLN A 328 12.08 45.26 23.21
C GLN A 328 11.02 46.36 23.02
N THR A 329 11.23 47.23 22.04
CA THR A 329 10.30 48.30 21.70
C THR A 329 8.92 47.72 21.27
N GLY A 330 7.84 48.27 21.85
CA GLY A 330 6.46 47.89 21.54
C GLY A 330 5.88 46.77 22.42
N HIS A 331 6.66 46.26 23.37
CA HIS A 331 6.15 45.31 24.37
C HIS A 331 5.63 46.06 25.60
N THR A 332 4.63 45.49 26.26
CA THR A 332 4.16 45.93 27.57
C THR A 332 4.71 44.97 28.61
N TYR A 333 5.39 45.54 29.60
CA TYR A 333 5.97 44.80 30.71
C TYR A 333 5.11 44.97 31.95
N ARG A 334 4.92 43.91 32.71
CA ARG A 334 4.37 43.94 34.04
C ARG A 334 5.51 43.75 35.04
N ILE A 335 5.77 44.77 35.84
CA ILE A 335 6.71 44.69 36.96
C ILE A 335 5.97 44.44 38.25
N GLN A 336 6.46 43.52 39.05
CA GLN A 336 5.97 43.27 40.40
C GLN A 336 7.15 43.38 41.38
N VAL A 337 6.90 44.03 42.49
CA VAL A 337 7.84 44.20 43.61
C VAL A 337 7.21 43.65 44.86
N ALA A 338 7.94 42.81 45.59
CA ALA A 338 7.44 42.16 46.81
C ALA A 338 8.48 42.27 47.95
N GLN A 339 8.02 42.14 49.19
CA GLN A 339 8.87 42.05 50.38
C GLN A 339 9.36 40.64 50.68
N ASP A 340 8.89 39.64 49.92
CA ASP A 340 9.26 38.24 50.07
C ASP A 340 9.52 37.59 48.69
N GLU A 341 10.39 36.59 48.66
CA GLU A 341 10.80 35.88 47.46
C GLU A 341 9.62 35.11 46.77
N ALA A 342 8.64 34.70 47.54
CA ALA A 342 7.46 34.01 47.03
C ALA A 342 6.44 34.96 46.40
N PHE A 343 6.65 36.28 46.45
CA PHE A 343 5.72 37.31 45.96
C PHE A 343 4.35 37.23 46.62
N ALA A 344 4.27 36.81 47.89
CA ALA A 344 3.05 36.80 48.67
C ALA A 344 2.66 38.21 49.15
N GLN A 345 3.65 39.06 49.42
CA GLN A 345 3.49 40.46 49.89
C GLN A 345 3.93 41.45 48.79
N ILE A 346 3.07 41.61 47.79
CA ILE A 346 3.34 42.54 46.69
C ILE A 346 3.09 43.96 47.13
N VAL A 347 4.10 44.84 46.97
CA VAL A 347 4.05 46.29 47.30
C VAL A 347 3.84 47.15 46.07
N ALA A 348 4.22 46.68 44.88
CA ALA A 348 3.95 47.34 43.61
C ALA A 348 3.64 46.32 42.53
N ASP A 349 2.63 46.61 41.70
CA ASP A 349 2.24 45.82 40.52
C ASP A 349 1.81 46.79 39.41
N GLN A 350 2.64 46.98 38.41
CA GLN A 350 2.48 48.01 37.38
C GLN A 350 2.76 47.47 36.00
N ALA A 351 2.03 47.99 35.01
CA ALA A 351 2.31 47.79 33.60
C ALA A 351 3.05 48.98 33.02
N THR A 352 4.12 48.75 32.26
CA THR A 352 4.91 49.79 31.61
C THR A 352 5.32 49.37 30.20
N GLN A 353 5.48 50.33 29.30
CA GLN A 353 6.07 50.13 27.98
C GLN A 353 7.56 50.50 27.93
N GLN A 354 8.07 51.04 29.04
CA GLN A 354 9.48 51.35 29.18
C GLN A 354 10.20 50.21 29.91
N PRO A 355 11.40 49.81 29.49
CA PRO A 355 12.16 48.76 30.14
C PRO A 355 12.86 49.26 31.42
N THR A 356 12.18 50.14 32.17
CA THR A 356 12.67 50.76 33.41
C THR A 356 11.56 50.92 34.41
N TRP A 357 11.89 50.90 35.70
CA TRP A 357 10.99 51.20 36.78
C TRP A 357 11.71 51.97 37.88
N ASP A 358 11.06 53.02 38.39
CA ASP A 358 11.59 53.90 39.45
C ASP A 358 11.10 53.40 40.81
N PHE A 359 12.01 53.24 41.76
CA PHE A 359 11.73 52.78 43.11
C PHE A 359 12.00 53.89 44.19
N ALA A 360 12.06 55.16 43.76
CA ALA A 360 12.31 56.32 44.68
C ALA A 360 11.29 56.39 45.82
N ASP A 361 10.05 55.91 45.59
CA ASP A 361 8.97 55.96 46.58
C ASP A 361 8.96 54.76 47.56
N LEU A 362 9.88 53.80 47.41
CA LEU A 362 9.97 52.66 48.33
C LEU A 362 10.80 53.03 49.59
N ALA A 363 10.28 52.61 50.75
CA ALA A 363 11.02 52.69 51.98
C ALA A 363 12.30 51.83 51.98
N PRO A 364 13.38 52.22 52.67
CA PRO A 364 14.58 51.37 52.71
C PRO A 364 14.29 49.97 53.26
N ASN A 365 14.37 48.93 52.39
CA ASN A 365 14.17 47.55 52.74
C ASN A 365 14.82 46.69 51.66
N THR A 366 14.80 45.33 51.84
CA THR A 366 15.07 44.32 50.78
C THR A 366 13.79 44.01 50.03
N TYR A 367 13.85 44.17 48.72
CA TYR A 367 12.74 43.87 47.83
C TYR A 367 13.11 42.83 46.78
N TYR A 368 12.13 42.04 46.37
CA TYR A 368 12.23 41.08 45.28
C TYR A 368 11.45 41.65 44.08
N LEU A 369 12.10 41.61 42.91
CA LEU A 369 11.49 42.13 41.69
C LEU A 369 11.38 41.05 40.64
N ARG A 370 10.29 41.06 39.89
CA ARG A 370 10.12 40.26 38.69
C ARG A 370 9.43 41.06 37.60
N VAL A 371 9.81 40.75 36.34
CA VAL A 371 9.24 41.37 35.14
C VAL A 371 8.73 40.30 34.22
N GLN A 372 7.55 40.53 33.64
CA GLN A 372 6.91 39.70 32.61
C GLN A 372 6.65 40.56 31.39
N THR A 373 6.66 39.94 30.19
CA THR A 373 6.15 40.49 28.94
C THR A 373 4.77 39.97 28.66
#